data_b8210547d1a54885d2040fa561512c97
#
_entry.id   b8210547d1a54885d2040fa561512c97
#
_cell.length_a   1.000
_cell.length_b   1.000
_cell.length_c   1.000
_cell.angle_alpha   90.00
_cell.angle_beta   90.00
_cell.angle_gamma   90.00
#
_symmetry.space_group_name_H-M   'P 1'
#
loop_
_entity.id
_entity.type
_entity.pdbx_description
1 polymer ?
#
loop_
_entity_poly.entity_id
_entity_poly.type
_entity_poly.pdbx_seq_one_letter_code
_entity_poly.pdbx_strand_id
1 'polypeptide(L)'
;MKEIQELINNTKKYDKAVIQKSFKSKKNTVAYVTFDKKPRVIKWFVPGLKKGMITEYNILKKGSANLNIPMVYEMDEKHNVITTQYIIGENLCDIINDENTSIDEKQRLIMLLADWYFKFHNFFKKDDHFIIKGDATLRNFIFADKIWGVDFEESRIGKPVEDIAGICSSILSTDPMFTNVKFQLCKLFIESYIKQAPGRIIKINDEISYALLEKIQWRPDKEEKLRKYCKKIKIEGL
;
A
#
# COMPACT_ATOMS: atom_id res chain seq x y z
N MET A 1 -12.12 -16.53 0.35
CA MET A 1 -12.85 -16.82 -0.92
C MET A 1 -14.23 -17.38 -0.67
N LYS A 2 -14.38 -18.27 0.30
CA LYS A 2 -15.67 -18.84 0.70
C LYS A 2 -16.69 -17.73 1.02
N GLU A 3 -16.26 -16.72 1.74
CA GLU A 3 -17.08 -15.59 2.20
C GLU A 3 -17.66 -14.79 1.04
N ILE A 4 -16.85 -14.48 0.01
CA ILE A 4 -17.33 -13.74 -1.18
C ILE A 4 -18.24 -14.64 -2.02
N GLN A 5 -17.95 -15.94 -2.14
CA GLN A 5 -18.82 -16.86 -2.86
C GLN A 5 -20.17 -17.03 -2.15
N GLU A 6 -20.16 -17.14 -0.82
CA GLU A 6 -21.39 -17.16 -0.02
C GLU A 6 -22.19 -15.87 -0.14
N LEU A 7 -21.51 -14.72 -0.15
CA LEU A 7 -22.13 -13.41 -0.38
C LEU A 7 -22.86 -13.37 -1.76
N ILE A 8 -22.18 -13.82 -2.81
CA ILE A 8 -22.75 -13.86 -4.18
C ILE A 8 -23.96 -14.80 -4.23
N ASN A 9 -23.84 -15.99 -3.65
CA ASN A 9 -24.89 -17.00 -3.72
C ASN A 9 -26.14 -16.65 -2.89
N ASN A 10 -25.97 -15.93 -1.79
CA ASN A 10 -27.04 -15.71 -0.81
C ASN A 10 -27.60 -14.29 -0.80
N THR A 11 -27.04 -13.39 -1.60
CA THR A 11 -27.46 -11.98 -1.59
C THR A 11 -27.82 -11.54 -3.01
N LYS A 12 -29.11 -11.32 -3.27
CA LYS A 12 -29.65 -10.90 -4.58
C LYS A 12 -28.88 -9.71 -5.21
N LYS A 13 -28.34 -8.83 -4.37
CA LYS A 13 -27.54 -7.68 -4.79
C LYS A 13 -26.26 -8.07 -5.52
N TYR A 14 -25.67 -9.22 -5.19
CA TYR A 14 -24.39 -9.68 -5.74
C TYR A 14 -24.55 -10.90 -6.67
N ASP A 15 -25.78 -11.36 -6.95
CA ASP A 15 -26.06 -12.56 -7.73
C ASP A 15 -25.51 -12.56 -9.16
N LYS A 16 -25.26 -11.36 -9.71
CA LYS A 16 -24.65 -11.17 -11.04
C LYS A 16 -23.12 -11.04 -11.01
N ALA A 17 -22.50 -11.11 -9.84
CA ALA A 17 -21.06 -11.05 -9.72
C ALA A 17 -20.42 -12.39 -10.04
N VAL A 18 -19.39 -12.39 -10.88
CA VAL A 18 -18.62 -13.59 -11.24
C VAL A 18 -17.18 -13.37 -10.81
N ILE A 19 -16.66 -14.25 -9.94
CA ILE A 19 -15.28 -14.17 -9.48
C ILE A 19 -14.33 -14.53 -10.62
N GLN A 20 -13.38 -13.63 -10.90
CA GLN A 20 -12.35 -13.81 -11.93
C GLN A 20 -11.01 -14.20 -11.30
N LYS A 21 -10.65 -13.55 -10.17
CA LYS A 21 -9.36 -13.75 -9.50
C LYS A 21 -9.49 -13.44 -8.02
N SER A 22 -8.81 -14.22 -7.18
CA SER A 22 -8.63 -13.89 -5.77
C SER A 22 -7.26 -13.28 -5.51
N PHE A 23 -7.20 -12.35 -4.57
CA PHE A 23 -5.94 -11.78 -4.12
C PHE A 23 -5.56 -12.33 -2.75
N LYS A 24 -4.25 -12.56 -2.54
CA LYS A 24 -3.75 -12.92 -1.21
C LYS A 24 -3.90 -11.71 -0.28
N SER A 25 -4.60 -11.90 0.83
CA SER A 25 -4.71 -10.92 1.90
C SER A 25 -4.51 -11.63 3.24
N LYS A 26 -3.99 -10.93 4.23
CA LYS A 26 -3.70 -11.49 5.56
C LYS A 26 -4.93 -11.48 6.47
N LYS A 27 -5.77 -10.48 6.32
CA LYS A 27 -6.91 -10.23 7.23
C LYS A 27 -8.25 -10.40 6.53
N ASN A 28 -8.37 -9.86 5.33
CA ASN A 28 -9.64 -9.75 4.61
C ASN A 28 -9.68 -10.67 3.40
N THR A 29 -10.85 -10.88 2.82
CA THR A 29 -10.99 -11.58 1.54
C THR A 29 -11.19 -10.57 0.43
N VAL A 30 -10.36 -10.64 -0.61
CA VAL A 30 -10.38 -9.69 -1.73
C VAL A 30 -10.46 -10.45 -3.05
N ALA A 31 -11.38 -10.07 -3.90
CA ALA A 31 -11.55 -10.66 -5.22
C ALA A 31 -11.79 -9.61 -6.31
N TYR A 32 -11.16 -9.82 -7.47
CA TYR A 32 -11.60 -9.25 -8.72
C TYR A 32 -12.82 -10.01 -9.19
N VAL A 33 -13.88 -9.27 -9.48
CA VAL A 33 -15.15 -9.81 -10.02
C VAL A 33 -15.56 -9.02 -11.25
N THR A 34 -16.29 -9.66 -12.14
CA THR A 34 -17.10 -8.95 -13.14
C THR A 34 -18.53 -8.84 -12.60
N PHE A 35 -19.06 -7.64 -12.53
CA PHE A 35 -20.42 -7.35 -12.12
C PHE A 35 -21.15 -6.65 -13.26
N ASP A 36 -22.18 -7.29 -13.84
CA ASP A 36 -22.79 -6.86 -15.09
C ASP A 36 -21.75 -6.57 -16.20
N LYS A 37 -20.78 -7.48 -16.37
CA LYS A 37 -19.65 -7.38 -17.32
C LYS A 37 -18.66 -6.23 -17.01
N LYS A 38 -18.84 -5.49 -15.92
CA LYS A 38 -17.92 -4.41 -15.51
C LYS A 38 -16.92 -4.91 -14.46
N PRO A 39 -15.62 -4.59 -14.63
CA PRO A 39 -14.59 -4.99 -13.67
C PRO A 39 -14.75 -4.26 -12.34
N ARG A 40 -14.73 -5.02 -11.24
CA ARG A 40 -14.86 -4.52 -9.86
C ARG A 40 -13.91 -5.28 -8.93
N VAL A 41 -13.62 -4.70 -7.78
CA VAL A 41 -13.04 -5.41 -6.65
C VAL A 41 -14.09 -5.47 -5.53
N ILE A 42 -14.30 -6.67 -5.00
CA ILE A 42 -15.04 -6.86 -3.75
C ILE A 42 -14.02 -7.17 -2.66
N LYS A 43 -14.03 -6.36 -1.60
CA LYS A 43 -13.27 -6.60 -0.37
C LYS A 43 -14.25 -6.86 0.77
N TRP A 44 -14.24 -8.10 1.27
CA TRP A 44 -14.99 -8.52 2.43
C TRP A 44 -14.09 -8.40 3.67
N PHE A 45 -14.58 -7.69 4.68
CA PHE A 45 -13.87 -7.45 5.93
C PHE A 45 -14.28 -8.46 6.99
N VAL A 46 -13.31 -9.05 7.67
CA VAL A 46 -13.57 -9.95 8.81
C VAL A 46 -14.41 -9.22 9.86
N PRO A 47 -15.44 -9.86 10.43
CA PRO A 47 -16.17 -9.33 11.57
C PRO A 47 -15.20 -8.86 12.67
N GLY A 48 -15.40 -7.65 13.17
CA GLY A 48 -14.47 -7.00 14.11
C GLY A 48 -13.52 -5.98 13.47
N LEU A 49 -13.31 -5.99 12.15
CA LEU A 49 -12.52 -4.98 11.42
C LEU A 49 -13.36 -3.85 10.80
N LYS A 50 -14.57 -3.61 11.32
CA LYS A 50 -15.49 -2.58 10.81
C LYS A 50 -14.83 -1.19 10.80
N LYS A 51 -13.97 -0.86 11.76
CA LYS A 51 -13.25 0.41 11.80
C LYS A 51 -12.34 0.58 10.57
N GLY A 52 -11.59 -0.46 10.19
CA GLY A 52 -10.76 -0.44 8.99
C GLY A 52 -11.58 -0.28 7.70
N MET A 53 -12.73 -0.97 7.61
CA MET A 53 -13.67 -0.82 6.50
C MET A 53 -14.14 0.63 6.35
N ILE A 54 -14.60 1.25 7.43
CA ILE A 54 -15.07 2.65 7.41
C ILE A 54 -13.92 3.60 7.05
N THR A 55 -12.72 3.35 7.58
CA THR A 55 -11.52 4.15 7.28
C THR A 55 -11.22 4.10 5.78
N GLU A 56 -11.13 2.91 5.21
CA GLU A 56 -10.86 2.73 3.78
C GLU A 56 -11.93 3.40 2.90
N TYR A 57 -13.21 3.18 3.22
CA TYR A 57 -14.30 3.81 2.50
C TYR A 57 -14.19 5.35 2.50
N ASN A 58 -13.91 5.96 3.65
CA ASN A 58 -13.82 7.41 3.78
C ASN A 58 -12.63 7.99 2.98
N ILE A 59 -11.46 7.31 3.02
CA ILE A 59 -10.29 7.69 2.22
C ILE A 59 -10.63 7.63 0.72
N LEU A 60 -11.18 6.52 0.26
CA LEU A 60 -11.53 6.33 -1.14
C LEU A 60 -12.59 7.33 -1.60
N LYS A 61 -13.67 7.50 -0.83
CA LYS A 61 -14.77 8.44 -1.14
C LYS A 61 -14.29 9.88 -1.26
N LYS A 62 -13.39 10.30 -0.37
CA LYS A 62 -12.88 11.68 -0.35
C LYS A 62 -11.81 11.91 -1.41
N GLY A 63 -10.95 10.93 -1.65
CA GLY A 63 -9.72 11.11 -2.42
C GLY A 63 -9.81 10.73 -3.90
N SER A 64 -10.71 9.83 -4.31
CA SER A 64 -10.70 9.24 -5.66
C SER A 64 -10.90 10.22 -6.82
N ALA A 65 -11.49 11.38 -6.57
CA ALA A 65 -11.60 12.44 -7.58
C ALA A 65 -10.30 13.22 -7.82
N ASN A 66 -9.36 13.19 -6.87
CA ASN A 66 -8.16 14.05 -6.88
C ASN A 66 -6.85 13.28 -6.83
N LEU A 67 -6.88 12.04 -6.38
CA LEU A 67 -5.72 11.18 -6.22
C LEU A 67 -5.87 9.91 -7.06
N ASN A 68 -4.75 9.31 -7.42
CA ASN A 68 -4.76 7.99 -8.06
C ASN A 68 -5.00 6.91 -7.00
N ILE A 69 -6.25 6.76 -6.62
CA ILE A 69 -6.79 5.69 -5.75
C ILE A 69 -8.11 5.20 -6.34
N PRO A 70 -8.51 3.95 -6.14
CA PRO A 70 -9.71 3.40 -6.74
C PRO A 70 -10.97 4.19 -6.36
N MET A 71 -11.86 4.37 -7.32
CA MET A 71 -13.20 4.85 -7.04
C MET A 71 -13.93 3.81 -6.19
N VAL A 72 -14.57 4.25 -5.10
CA VAL A 72 -15.47 3.42 -4.32
C VAL A 72 -16.87 3.53 -4.90
N TYR A 73 -17.49 2.39 -5.19
CA TYR A 73 -18.86 2.35 -5.70
C TYR A 73 -19.86 2.21 -4.58
N GLU A 74 -19.50 1.42 -3.56
CA GLU A 74 -20.42 1.10 -2.48
C GLU A 74 -19.70 0.61 -1.24
N MET A 75 -20.29 0.89 -0.06
CA MET A 75 -20.04 0.21 1.20
C MET A 75 -21.34 -0.45 1.67
N ASP A 76 -21.29 -1.76 1.85
CA ASP A 76 -22.38 -2.57 2.39
C ASP A 76 -22.05 -2.97 3.83
N GLU A 77 -22.49 -2.16 4.78
CA GLU A 77 -22.20 -2.40 6.20
C GLU A 77 -22.85 -3.67 6.75
N LYS A 78 -23.99 -4.08 6.19
CA LYS A 78 -24.69 -5.31 6.61
C LYS A 78 -23.85 -6.55 6.34
N HIS A 79 -23.14 -6.56 5.23
CA HIS A 79 -22.36 -7.70 4.79
C HIS A 79 -20.84 -7.50 4.97
N ASN A 80 -20.40 -6.38 5.56
CA ASN A 80 -19.00 -6.00 5.76
C ASN A 80 -18.21 -5.96 4.43
N VAL A 81 -18.75 -5.31 3.41
CA VAL A 81 -18.18 -5.28 2.05
C VAL A 81 -17.96 -3.87 1.56
N ILE A 82 -16.83 -3.64 0.89
CA ILE A 82 -16.61 -2.49 0.02
C ILE A 82 -16.46 -3.00 -1.43
N THR A 83 -17.13 -2.32 -2.36
CA THR A 83 -16.97 -2.54 -3.81
C THR A 83 -16.26 -1.35 -4.42
N THR A 84 -15.14 -1.61 -5.12
CA THR A 84 -14.30 -0.56 -5.71
C THR A 84 -14.00 -0.82 -7.18
N GLN A 85 -13.42 0.20 -7.82
CA GLN A 85 -12.83 0.10 -9.15
C GLN A 85 -11.70 -0.95 -9.15
N TYR A 86 -11.68 -1.79 -10.18
CA TYR A 86 -10.53 -2.63 -10.47
C TYR A 86 -9.50 -1.85 -11.29
N ILE A 87 -8.28 -1.76 -10.81
CA ILE A 87 -7.17 -1.11 -11.52
C ILE A 87 -6.42 -2.18 -12.30
N ILE A 88 -6.40 -2.04 -13.63
CA ILE A 88 -5.66 -2.93 -14.52
C ILE A 88 -4.22 -2.42 -14.59
N GLY A 89 -3.28 -3.21 -14.09
CA GLY A 89 -1.86 -2.87 -14.04
C GLY A 89 -1.05 -3.93 -13.31
N GLU A 90 0.23 -3.66 -13.14
CA GLU A 90 1.18 -4.55 -12.49
C GLU A 90 1.46 -4.11 -11.06
N ASN A 91 1.69 -5.07 -10.17
CA ASN A 91 2.02 -4.75 -8.79
C ASN A 91 3.43 -4.15 -8.72
N LEU A 92 3.56 -3.00 -8.05
CA LEU A 92 4.84 -2.28 -7.98
C LEU A 92 5.93 -3.10 -7.29
N CYS A 93 5.57 -3.95 -6.32
CA CYS A 93 6.53 -4.85 -5.68
C CYS A 93 7.13 -5.84 -6.67
N ASP A 94 6.32 -6.36 -7.57
CA ASP A 94 6.77 -7.34 -8.57
C ASP A 94 7.70 -6.67 -9.58
N ILE A 95 7.35 -5.48 -10.09
CA ILE A 95 8.20 -4.71 -11.03
C ILE A 95 9.55 -4.34 -10.40
N ILE A 96 9.57 -3.86 -9.15
CA ILE A 96 10.81 -3.43 -8.47
C ILE A 96 11.74 -4.62 -8.22
N ASN A 97 11.20 -5.84 -8.02
CA ASN A 97 11.99 -7.04 -7.77
C ASN A 97 12.27 -7.88 -9.02
N ASP A 98 11.67 -7.55 -10.18
CA ASP A 98 11.97 -8.24 -11.44
C ASP A 98 13.37 -7.84 -11.93
N GLU A 99 14.21 -8.84 -12.18
CA GLU A 99 15.59 -8.66 -12.66
C GLU A 99 15.63 -8.11 -14.11
N ASN A 100 14.58 -8.34 -14.89
CA ASN A 100 14.48 -7.82 -16.25
C ASN A 100 14.08 -6.36 -16.34
N THR A 101 13.51 -5.78 -15.28
CA THR A 101 13.19 -4.35 -15.25
C THR A 101 14.48 -3.54 -15.09
N SER A 102 14.72 -2.59 -16.00
CA SER A 102 15.92 -1.75 -15.98
C SER A 102 16.00 -0.90 -14.70
N ILE A 103 17.23 -0.54 -14.32
CA ILE A 103 17.46 0.33 -13.16
C ILE A 103 16.79 1.69 -13.36
N ASP A 104 16.86 2.26 -14.57
CA ASP A 104 16.26 3.56 -14.90
C ASP A 104 14.74 3.52 -14.72
N GLU A 105 14.10 2.41 -15.14
CA GLU A 105 12.65 2.25 -14.97
C GLU A 105 12.28 2.10 -13.48
N LYS A 106 13.04 1.32 -12.71
CA LYS A 106 12.84 1.22 -11.25
C LYS A 106 12.97 2.59 -10.57
N GLN A 107 13.99 3.38 -10.94
CA GLN A 107 14.19 4.74 -10.43
C GLN A 107 13.03 5.66 -10.79
N ARG A 108 12.57 5.62 -12.04
CA ARG A 108 11.41 6.39 -12.51
C ARG A 108 10.16 6.08 -11.68
N LEU A 109 9.88 4.80 -11.46
CA LEU A 109 8.72 4.34 -10.67
C LEU A 109 8.81 4.77 -9.20
N ILE A 110 9.99 4.74 -8.61
CA ILE A 110 10.23 5.20 -7.24
C ILE A 110 10.03 6.71 -7.09
N MET A 111 10.44 7.51 -8.08
CA MET A 111 10.14 8.94 -8.09
C MET A 111 8.64 9.23 -8.22
N LEU A 112 7.93 8.49 -9.06
CA LEU A 112 6.46 8.59 -9.17
C LEU A 112 5.76 8.19 -7.87
N LEU A 113 6.28 7.20 -7.15
CA LEU A 113 5.77 6.80 -5.85
C LEU A 113 5.98 7.90 -4.79
N ALA A 114 7.12 8.58 -4.81
CA ALA A 114 7.39 9.72 -3.92
C ALA A 114 6.42 10.88 -4.19
N ASP A 115 6.13 11.18 -5.46
CA ASP A 115 5.13 12.17 -5.86
C ASP A 115 3.72 11.77 -5.41
N TRP A 116 3.37 10.50 -5.53
CA TRP A 116 2.09 9.98 -5.05
C TRP A 116 1.92 10.21 -3.53
N TYR A 117 2.94 9.89 -2.71
CA TYR A 117 2.90 10.12 -1.27
C TYR A 117 2.85 11.60 -0.90
N PHE A 118 3.59 12.45 -1.63
CA PHE A 118 3.52 13.88 -1.42
C PHE A 118 2.09 14.41 -1.65
N LYS A 119 1.45 14.00 -2.76
CA LYS A 119 0.07 14.37 -3.08
C LYS A 119 -0.92 13.83 -2.05
N PHE A 120 -0.77 12.58 -1.63
CA PHE A 120 -1.62 11.96 -0.63
C PHE A 120 -1.55 12.68 0.71
N HIS A 121 -0.36 12.92 1.24
CA HIS A 121 -0.16 13.61 2.51
C HIS A 121 -0.68 15.06 2.46
N ASN A 122 -0.50 15.77 1.36
CA ASN A 122 -1.02 17.13 1.23
C ASN A 122 -2.55 17.18 1.12
N PHE A 123 -3.14 16.27 0.36
CA PHE A 123 -4.59 16.23 0.16
C PHE A 123 -5.33 15.94 1.47
N PHE A 124 -4.79 15.05 2.29
CA PHE A 124 -5.39 14.66 3.57
C PHE A 124 -4.84 15.45 4.78
N LYS A 125 -3.99 16.44 4.55
CA LYS A 125 -3.55 17.33 5.62
C LYS A 125 -4.73 18.15 6.13
N LYS A 126 -4.88 18.21 7.46
CA LYS A 126 -5.82 19.10 8.13
C LYS A 126 -5.10 19.77 9.28
N ASP A 127 -5.02 21.11 9.25
CA ASP A 127 -4.23 21.88 10.20
C ASP A 127 -2.77 21.37 10.25
N ASP A 128 -2.28 21.01 11.41
CA ASP A 128 -0.93 20.44 11.60
C ASP A 128 -0.89 18.90 11.57
N HIS A 129 -2.03 18.25 11.28
CA HIS A 129 -2.15 16.80 11.28
C HIS A 129 -2.15 16.26 9.85
N PHE A 130 -1.41 15.18 9.64
CA PHE A 130 -1.43 14.42 8.40
C PHE A 130 -2.21 13.12 8.61
N ILE A 131 -2.91 12.69 7.57
CA ILE A 131 -3.33 11.30 7.46
C ILE A 131 -2.24 10.55 6.70
N ILE A 132 -1.74 9.49 7.29
CA ILE A 132 -0.80 8.56 6.68
C ILE A 132 -1.54 7.32 6.18
N LYS A 133 -0.93 6.63 5.20
CA LYS A 133 -1.49 5.40 4.66
C LYS A 133 -1.46 4.26 5.68
N GLY A 134 -0.40 4.22 6.52
CA GLY A 134 -0.22 3.27 7.61
C GLY A 134 0.38 1.94 7.18
N ASP A 135 -0.24 1.16 6.29
CA ASP A 135 0.40 -0.02 5.67
C ASP A 135 1.13 0.37 4.39
N ALA A 136 2.27 1.05 4.58
CA ALA A 136 3.14 1.55 3.52
C ALA A 136 4.05 0.43 2.97
N THR A 137 3.53 -0.37 2.05
CA THR A 137 4.29 -1.44 1.38
C THR A 137 4.15 -1.33 -0.14
N LEU A 138 5.19 -1.75 -0.90
CA LEU A 138 5.14 -1.76 -2.36
C LEU A 138 3.97 -2.59 -2.92
N ARG A 139 3.51 -3.62 -2.19
CA ARG A 139 2.39 -4.47 -2.60
C ARG A 139 1.07 -3.73 -2.67
N ASN A 140 0.95 -2.62 -1.97
CA ASN A 140 -0.24 -1.78 -1.94
C ASN A 140 -0.21 -0.69 -3.01
N PHE A 141 0.61 -0.88 -4.06
CA PHE A 141 0.67 -0.01 -5.22
C PHE A 141 0.62 -0.79 -6.53
N ILE A 142 -0.12 -0.24 -7.49
CA ILE A 142 -0.27 -0.77 -8.84
C ILE A 142 0.25 0.28 -9.80
N PHE A 143 1.10 -0.13 -10.73
CA PHE A 143 1.51 0.69 -11.86
C PHE A 143 0.67 0.32 -13.09
N ALA A 144 0.02 1.33 -13.65
CA ALA A 144 -0.64 1.28 -14.95
C ALA A 144 0.03 2.31 -15.85
N ASP A 145 -0.61 3.43 -16.15
CA ASP A 145 0.02 4.63 -16.74
C ASP A 145 0.65 5.54 -15.65
N LYS A 146 0.26 5.33 -14.41
CA LYS A 146 0.68 6.06 -13.21
C LYS A 146 0.62 5.14 -11.98
N ILE A 147 1.13 5.62 -10.84
CA ILE A 147 1.04 4.89 -9.58
C ILE A 147 -0.35 5.04 -8.97
N TRP A 148 -0.98 3.91 -8.66
CA TRP A 148 -2.25 3.81 -7.95
C TRP A 148 -2.03 3.20 -6.57
N GLY A 149 -2.47 3.89 -5.51
CA GLY A 149 -2.49 3.33 -4.16
C GLY A 149 -3.77 2.55 -3.90
N VAL A 150 -3.66 1.42 -3.21
CA VAL A 150 -4.77 0.55 -2.78
C VAL A 150 -4.61 0.17 -1.32
N ASP A 151 -5.69 -0.35 -0.70
CA ASP A 151 -5.69 -0.86 0.69
C ASP A 151 -5.40 0.23 1.73
N PHE A 152 -6.45 0.95 2.16
CA PHE A 152 -6.37 2.09 3.07
C PHE A 152 -6.94 1.82 4.46
N GLU A 153 -7.18 0.56 4.82
CA GLU A 153 -7.82 0.19 6.10
C GLU A 153 -7.02 0.60 7.34
N GLU A 154 -5.69 0.74 7.21
CA GLU A 154 -4.78 1.14 8.30
C GLU A 154 -4.48 2.66 8.30
N SER A 155 -5.14 3.44 7.42
CA SER A 155 -4.91 4.89 7.37
C SER A 155 -5.33 5.56 8.68
N ARG A 156 -4.47 6.46 9.16
CA ARG A 156 -4.64 7.13 10.45
C ARG A 156 -3.92 8.46 10.51
N ILE A 157 -4.19 9.24 11.54
CA ILE A 157 -3.34 10.38 11.87
C ILE A 157 -1.94 9.86 12.22
N GLY A 158 -0.92 10.49 11.65
CA GLY A 158 0.47 10.11 11.87
C GLY A 158 1.45 11.09 11.21
N LYS A 159 2.72 10.76 11.25
CA LYS A 159 3.79 11.57 10.64
C LYS A 159 4.13 11.00 9.26
N PRO A 160 4.27 11.83 8.21
CA PRO A 160 4.67 11.37 6.88
C PRO A 160 5.91 10.47 6.86
N VAL A 161 6.85 10.68 7.77
CA VAL A 161 8.07 9.87 7.88
C VAL A 161 7.77 8.39 8.13
N GLU A 162 6.65 8.04 8.78
CA GLU A 162 6.24 6.65 9.03
C GLU A 162 5.94 5.91 7.72
N ASP A 163 5.20 6.55 6.80
CA ASP A 163 4.93 5.98 5.47
C ASP A 163 6.20 5.87 4.62
N ILE A 164 7.05 6.92 4.64
CA ILE A 164 8.30 6.93 3.87
C ILE A 164 9.24 5.82 4.38
N ALA A 165 9.35 5.64 5.68
CA ALA A 165 10.11 4.55 6.31
C ALA A 165 9.52 3.17 5.99
N GLY A 166 8.20 3.04 6.00
CA GLY A 166 7.50 1.81 5.64
C GLY A 166 7.81 1.37 4.21
N ILE A 167 7.81 2.29 3.24
CA ILE A 167 8.20 2.00 1.84
C ILE A 167 9.68 1.60 1.76
N CYS A 168 10.59 2.33 2.40
CA CYS A 168 12.01 1.95 2.43
C CYS A 168 12.20 0.55 3.03
N SER A 169 11.53 0.26 4.14
CA SER A 169 11.52 -1.06 4.76
C SER A 169 10.99 -2.14 3.79
N SER A 170 9.93 -1.83 3.03
CA SER A 170 9.37 -2.73 2.02
C SER A 170 10.36 -3.00 0.88
N ILE A 171 11.01 -1.96 0.34
CA ILE A 171 12.03 -2.09 -0.71
C ILE A 171 13.18 -2.98 -0.23
N LEU A 172 13.73 -2.69 0.95
CA LEU A 172 14.91 -3.36 1.49
C LEU A 172 14.65 -4.82 1.88
N SER A 173 13.45 -5.14 2.39
CA SER A 173 13.14 -6.46 2.94
C SER A 173 12.53 -7.47 1.95
N THR A 174 12.23 -7.09 0.71
CA THR A 174 11.81 -8.05 -0.35
C THR A 174 13.01 -8.75 -0.94
N ASP A 175 12.85 -10.00 -1.39
CA ASP A 175 13.96 -10.77 -1.96
C ASP A 175 14.31 -10.29 -3.40
N PRO A 176 15.62 -10.23 -3.74
CA PRO A 176 16.79 -10.35 -2.87
C PRO A 176 16.93 -9.16 -1.92
N MET A 177 17.06 -9.46 -0.60
CA MET A 177 17.07 -8.44 0.45
C MET A 177 18.37 -7.65 0.50
N PHE A 178 18.27 -6.32 0.76
CA PHE A 178 19.40 -5.44 1.10
C PHE A 178 20.49 -5.36 0.01
N THR A 179 20.09 -5.36 -1.25
CA THR A 179 21.05 -5.14 -2.37
C THR A 179 21.41 -3.66 -2.48
N ASN A 180 22.57 -3.36 -3.09
CA ASN A 180 23.01 -1.97 -3.31
C ASN A 180 21.98 -1.16 -4.11
N VAL A 181 21.37 -1.76 -5.13
CA VAL A 181 20.29 -1.12 -5.91
C VAL A 181 19.13 -0.71 -5.00
N LYS A 182 18.72 -1.56 -4.07
CA LYS A 182 17.62 -1.23 -3.14
C LYS A 182 17.96 -0.09 -2.19
N PHE A 183 19.20 0.00 -1.73
CA PHE A 183 19.65 1.17 -0.96
C PHE A 183 19.62 2.46 -1.81
N GLN A 184 20.06 2.40 -3.06
CA GLN A 184 19.97 3.54 -3.98
C GLN A 184 18.52 3.96 -4.24
N LEU A 185 17.61 3.01 -4.45
CA LEU A 185 16.18 3.30 -4.62
C LEU A 185 15.57 3.95 -3.36
N CYS A 186 15.95 3.51 -2.16
CA CYS A 186 15.49 4.15 -0.92
C CYS A 186 15.99 5.59 -0.80
N LYS A 187 17.27 5.85 -1.09
CA LYS A 187 17.82 7.22 -1.10
C LYS A 187 17.08 8.11 -2.08
N LEU A 188 16.91 7.64 -3.33
CA LEU A 188 16.18 8.36 -4.37
C LEU A 188 14.73 8.66 -3.95
N PHE A 189 14.03 7.71 -3.33
CA PHE A 189 12.67 7.88 -2.84
C PHE A 189 12.59 9.00 -1.79
N ILE A 190 13.47 8.96 -0.80
CA ILE A 190 13.53 9.95 0.29
C ILE A 190 13.87 11.33 -0.28
N GLU A 191 14.89 11.44 -1.11
CA GLU A 191 15.32 12.71 -1.74
C GLU A 191 14.19 13.30 -2.60
N SER A 192 13.51 12.48 -3.40
CA SER A 192 12.40 12.90 -4.25
C SER A 192 11.21 13.43 -3.43
N TYR A 193 10.94 12.81 -2.26
CA TYR A 193 9.90 13.29 -1.36
C TYR A 193 10.32 14.60 -0.66
N ILE A 194 11.53 14.65 -0.10
CA ILE A 194 12.04 15.83 0.62
C ILE A 194 12.11 17.06 -0.29
N LYS A 195 12.48 16.89 -1.57
CA LYS A 195 12.51 17.97 -2.56
C LYS A 195 11.15 18.68 -2.67
N GLN A 196 10.05 17.96 -2.54
CA GLN A 196 8.68 18.48 -2.59
C GLN A 196 8.17 18.95 -1.21
N ALA A 197 8.71 18.39 -0.12
CA ALA A 197 8.25 18.61 1.25
C ALA A 197 9.44 18.82 2.21
N PRO A 198 10.21 19.93 2.07
CA PRO A 198 11.35 20.20 2.96
C PRO A 198 10.93 20.22 4.44
N GLY A 199 11.76 19.64 5.30
CA GLY A 199 11.55 19.63 6.75
C GLY A 199 10.51 18.63 7.30
N ARG A 200 9.78 17.90 6.42
CA ARG A 200 8.80 16.91 6.87
C ARG A 200 9.40 15.59 7.35
N ILE A 201 10.58 15.27 6.86
CA ILE A 201 11.25 13.99 7.16
C ILE A 201 12.41 14.26 8.09
N ILE A 202 12.26 13.81 9.31
CA ILE A 202 13.30 13.87 10.38
C ILE A 202 13.51 12.47 10.94
N LYS A 203 14.73 12.15 11.36
CA LYS A 203 15.11 10.85 11.97
C LYS A 203 14.74 9.64 11.10
N ILE A 204 14.85 9.77 9.77
CA ILE A 204 14.40 8.73 8.83
C ILE A 204 15.07 7.37 9.08
N ASN A 205 16.35 7.33 9.46
CA ASN A 205 17.07 6.09 9.73
C ASN A 205 16.52 5.35 10.96
N ASP A 206 16.11 6.07 12.01
CA ASP A 206 15.45 5.48 13.17
C ASP A 206 14.10 4.87 12.76
N GLU A 207 13.31 5.58 11.98
CA GLU A 207 11.98 5.13 11.53
C GLU A 207 12.09 3.92 10.57
N ILE A 208 13.07 3.91 9.65
CA ILE A 208 13.33 2.74 8.79
C ILE A 208 13.75 1.54 9.64
N SER A 209 14.59 1.76 10.63
CA SER A 209 15.01 0.70 11.55
C SER A 209 13.83 0.12 12.32
N TYR A 210 12.92 0.97 12.78
CA TYR A 210 11.67 0.57 13.43
C TYR A 210 10.79 -0.27 12.48
N ALA A 211 10.53 0.25 11.27
CA ALA A 211 9.73 -0.43 10.27
C ALA A 211 10.32 -1.78 9.82
N LEU A 212 11.65 -1.93 9.83
CA LEU A 212 12.31 -3.22 9.55
C LEU A 212 12.11 -4.22 10.69
N LEU A 213 12.15 -3.78 11.95
CA LEU A 213 11.87 -4.66 13.10
C LEU A 213 10.44 -5.17 13.09
N GLU A 214 9.47 -4.35 12.70
CA GLU A 214 8.08 -4.78 12.55
C GLU A 214 7.90 -5.89 11.49
N LYS A 215 8.78 -5.96 10.46
CA LYS A 215 8.72 -7.06 9.46
C LYS A 215 9.04 -8.43 10.05
N ILE A 216 9.73 -8.52 11.20
CA ILE A 216 10.12 -9.78 11.83
C ILE A 216 8.88 -10.63 12.15
N GLN A 217 7.80 -10.04 12.62
CA GLN A 217 6.55 -10.75 12.91
C GLN A 217 5.97 -11.51 11.69
N TRP A 218 6.29 -11.03 10.48
CA TRP A 218 5.81 -11.61 9.23
C TRP A 218 6.87 -12.44 8.49
N ARG A 219 8.13 -12.31 8.91
CA ARG A 219 9.30 -12.99 8.32
C ARG A 219 10.28 -13.45 9.41
N PRO A 220 9.83 -14.32 10.33
CA PRO A 220 10.67 -14.78 11.43
C PRO A 220 11.92 -15.54 10.96
N ASP A 221 11.83 -16.18 9.79
CA ASP A 221 12.95 -16.86 9.11
C ASP A 221 14.08 -15.90 8.66
N LYS A 222 13.81 -14.59 8.63
CA LYS A 222 14.78 -13.54 8.25
C LYS A 222 15.17 -12.64 9.41
N GLU A 223 14.79 -12.96 10.65
CA GLU A 223 14.99 -12.12 11.83
C GLU A 223 16.43 -11.66 12.00
N GLU A 224 17.40 -12.57 11.95
CA GLU A 224 18.82 -12.24 12.13
C GLU A 224 19.28 -11.19 11.10
N LYS A 225 18.95 -11.41 9.83
CA LYS A 225 19.30 -10.49 8.74
C LYS A 225 18.62 -9.13 8.92
N LEU A 226 17.36 -9.10 9.28
CA LEU A 226 16.60 -7.86 9.55
C LEU A 226 17.22 -7.09 10.70
N ARG A 227 17.53 -7.73 11.84
CA ARG A 227 18.17 -7.09 13.00
C ARG A 227 19.56 -6.55 12.67
N LYS A 228 20.36 -7.29 11.89
CA LYS A 228 21.70 -6.85 11.45
C LYS A 228 21.59 -5.53 10.67
N TYR A 229 20.73 -5.48 9.65
CA TYR A 229 20.59 -4.27 8.83
C TYR A 229 19.86 -3.14 9.53
N CYS A 230 18.94 -3.43 10.46
CA CYS A 230 18.35 -2.43 11.34
C CYS A 230 19.43 -1.68 12.12
N LYS A 231 20.35 -2.41 12.78
CA LYS A 231 21.47 -1.80 13.51
C LYS A 231 22.39 -0.99 12.58
N LYS A 232 22.71 -1.54 11.40
CA LYS A 232 23.56 -0.86 10.42
C LYS A 232 22.94 0.46 9.97
N ILE A 233 21.68 0.47 9.55
CA ILE A 233 20.99 1.68 9.09
C ILE A 233 20.88 2.72 10.19
N LYS A 234 20.64 2.29 11.43
CA LYS A 234 20.57 3.22 12.57
C LYS A 234 21.87 3.94 12.85
N ILE A 235 23.02 3.26 12.67
CA ILE A 235 24.35 3.80 12.99
C ILE A 235 24.99 4.52 11.80
N GLU A 236 24.94 3.90 10.62
CA GLU A 236 25.65 4.34 9.42
C GLU A 236 24.75 5.13 8.44
N GLY A 237 23.43 5.02 8.59
CA GLY A 237 22.45 5.51 7.64
C GLY A 237 22.18 4.55 6.48
N LEU A 238 21.36 5.01 5.53
CA LEU A 238 21.07 4.31 4.26
C LEU A 238 22.25 4.38 3.32
#